data_48e7d51ea2fd4ee154d7c10ff3c68db3
#
_entry.id   48e7d51ea2fd4ee154d7c10ff3c68db3
#
_cell.length_a   1.000
_cell.length_b   1.000
_cell.length_c   1.000
_cell.angle_alpha   90.00
_cell.angle_beta   90.00
_cell.angle_gamma   90.00
#
_symmetry.space_group_name_H-M   'P 1'
#
loop_
_entity.id
_entity.type
_entity.pdbx_description
1 polymer ?
#
loop_
_entity_poly.entity_id
_entity_poly.type
_entity_poly.pdbx_seq_one_letter_code
_entity_poly.pdbx_strand_id
1 'polypeptide(L)'
;DNAQLPPVNGTCSLLQHPDYKLTEIVRQAADNPIIRIATMAREGKTIPYGNYDDKVCVVRRNFLSGAERRRIFLKADQIICGRNRTRAELNREIRGYKGIDADEPLPVEGEKLICTLNDWEKPLDKSGNFHLVNGIIGTATQIQPSMDYLASMNFKADFAEEAVRVPFDTAIFTEGHYVHGYGDRAVKLADGTIVHENNFALLHKLKSVSEEPIC
;
A
#
# COMPACT_ATOMS: atom_id res chain seq x y z
N ASP A 1 11.84 0.82 -17.44
CA ASP A 1 10.69 1.32 -18.21
C ASP A 1 10.70 2.85 -18.19
N ASN A 2 10.80 3.47 -19.37
CA ASN A 2 10.86 4.93 -19.53
C ASN A 2 9.55 5.67 -19.17
N ALA A 3 8.49 4.94 -18.94
CA ALA A 3 7.19 5.48 -18.51
C ALA A 3 6.90 5.27 -17.01
N GLN A 4 7.82 4.63 -16.29
CA GLN A 4 7.74 4.58 -14.83
C GLN A 4 8.13 5.92 -14.20
N LEU A 5 7.66 6.13 -12.97
CA LEU A 5 8.03 7.34 -12.22
C LEU A 5 9.56 7.40 -12.05
N PRO A 6 10.16 8.57 -12.20
CA PRO A 6 11.58 8.75 -11.94
C PRO A 6 11.89 8.50 -10.45
N PRO A 7 13.13 8.19 -10.10
CA PRO A 7 13.53 8.07 -8.71
C PRO A 7 13.29 9.39 -7.96
N VAL A 8 12.87 9.28 -6.70
CA VAL A 8 12.64 10.46 -5.86
C VAL A 8 13.96 11.23 -5.68
N ASN A 9 13.95 12.52 -6.00
CA ASN A 9 15.12 13.41 -5.94
C ASN A 9 16.31 12.97 -6.84
N GLY A 10 16.04 12.27 -7.94
CA GLY A 10 17.08 11.84 -8.87
C GLY A 10 16.65 11.84 -10.33
N THR A 11 17.61 11.80 -11.22
CA THR A 11 17.42 11.57 -12.66
C THR A 11 18.04 10.25 -13.03
N CYS A 12 17.34 9.44 -13.81
CA CYS A 12 17.89 8.20 -14.36
C CYS A 12 18.22 8.39 -15.85
N SER A 13 19.50 8.42 -16.18
CA SER A 13 19.97 8.54 -17.57
C SER A 13 20.04 7.19 -18.31
N LEU A 14 20.03 6.06 -17.60
CA LEU A 14 20.20 4.72 -18.17
C LEU A 14 19.13 4.35 -19.20
N LEU A 15 17.95 4.97 -19.13
CA LEU A 15 16.83 4.70 -20.03
C LEU A 15 16.72 5.68 -21.21
N GLN A 16 17.63 6.66 -21.31
CA GLN A 16 17.59 7.63 -22.40
C GLN A 16 18.04 7.01 -23.75
N HIS A 17 19.02 6.12 -23.68
CA HIS A 17 19.59 5.43 -24.85
C HIS A 17 19.68 3.91 -24.57
N PRO A 18 18.56 3.18 -24.56
CA PRO A 18 18.59 1.75 -24.28
C PRO A 18 19.10 0.98 -25.49
N ASP A 19 19.99 0.01 -25.28
CA ASP A 19 20.45 -0.90 -26.34
C ASP A 19 19.34 -1.80 -26.88
N TYR A 20 18.41 -2.18 -25.98
CA TYR A 20 17.21 -2.99 -26.29
C TYR A 20 15.98 -2.42 -25.63
N LYS A 21 14.86 -2.45 -26.34
CA LYS A 21 13.57 -1.99 -25.84
C LYS A 21 12.51 -3.06 -26.07
N LEU A 22 11.93 -3.56 -24.97
CA LEU A 22 10.74 -4.41 -25.03
C LEU A 22 9.50 -3.53 -25.23
N THR A 23 8.78 -3.73 -26.31
CA THR A 23 7.60 -2.93 -26.67
C THR A 23 6.29 -3.69 -26.55
N GLU A 24 6.35 -5.01 -26.45
CA GLU A 24 5.18 -5.86 -26.35
C GLU A 24 4.65 -5.93 -24.91
N ILE A 25 3.35 -5.75 -24.73
CA ILE A 25 2.67 -5.82 -23.44
C ILE A 25 2.12 -7.24 -23.29
N VAL A 26 2.76 -8.05 -22.43
CA VAL A 26 2.42 -9.47 -22.24
C VAL A 26 1.39 -9.70 -21.14
N ARG A 27 1.25 -8.77 -20.18
CA ARG A 27 0.40 -8.98 -18.98
C ARG A 27 -1.09 -9.04 -19.25
N GLN A 28 -1.56 -8.42 -20.32
CA GLN A 28 -2.99 -8.36 -20.67
C GLN A 28 -3.14 -8.33 -22.19
N ALA A 29 -4.30 -8.76 -22.69
CA ALA A 29 -4.60 -8.67 -24.11
C ALA A 29 -4.54 -7.23 -24.61
N ALA A 30 -4.06 -7.04 -25.84
CA ALA A 30 -3.83 -5.70 -26.41
C ALA A 30 -5.12 -4.85 -26.55
N ASP A 31 -6.28 -5.50 -26.66
CA ASP A 31 -7.61 -4.89 -26.73
C ASP A 31 -8.21 -4.50 -25.37
N ASN A 32 -7.53 -4.85 -24.25
CA ASN A 32 -8.02 -4.54 -22.93
C ASN A 32 -8.09 -3.00 -22.71
N PRO A 33 -9.24 -2.44 -22.28
CA PRO A 33 -9.39 -1.01 -22.06
C PRO A 33 -8.43 -0.44 -21.02
N ILE A 34 -7.95 -1.24 -20.05
CA ILE A 34 -6.91 -0.82 -19.11
C ILE A 34 -5.62 -0.49 -19.85
N ILE A 35 -5.20 -1.33 -20.81
CA ILE A 35 -4.00 -1.10 -21.63
C ILE A 35 -4.18 0.17 -22.48
N ARG A 36 -5.36 0.34 -23.10
CA ARG A 36 -5.64 1.51 -23.90
C ARG A 36 -5.54 2.80 -23.10
N ILE A 37 -6.12 2.86 -21.90
CA ILE A 37 -6.05 4.02 -21.01
C ILE A 37 -4.62 4.26 -20.52
N ALA A 38 -3.90 3.21 -20.12
CA ALA A 38 -2.51 3.30 -19.70
C ALA A 38 -1.60 3.82 -20.85
N THR A 39 -1.86 3.40 -22.09
CA THR A 39 -1.14 3.89 -23.28
C THR A 39 -1.44 5.36 -23.54
N MET A 40 -2.70 5.79 -23.43
CA MET A 40 -3.05 7.20 -23.55
C MET A 40 -2.33 8.05 -22.49
N ALA A 41 -2.31 7.61 -21.23
CA ALA A 41 -1.59 8.29 -20.16
C ALA A 41 -0.09 8.38 -20.45
N ARG A 42 0.52 7.28 -20.93
CA ARG A 42 1.94 7.20 -21.29
C ARG A 42 2.32 8.15 -22.41
N GLU A 43 1.43 8.34 -23.38
CA GLU A 43 1.60 9.24 -24.52
C GLU A 43 1.23 10.69 -24.22
N GLY A 44 0.84 10.99 -22.96
CA GLY A 44 0.40 12.33 -22.57
C GLY A 44 -0.93 12.78 -23.21
N LYS A 45 -1.72 11.83 -23.71
CA LYS A 45 -3.02 12.10 -24.31
C LYS A 45 -4.08 12.37 -23.24
N THR A 46 -5.05 13.22 -23.58
CA THR A 46 -6.21 13.44 -22.72
C THR A 46 -7.05 12.16 -22.64
N ILE A 47 -7.39 11.75 -21.41
CA ILE A 47 -8.26 10.61 -21.15
C ILE A 47 -9.68 11.16 -20.91
N PRO A 48 -10.64 10.92 -21.81
CA PRO A 48 -12.02 11.35 -21.62
C PRO A 48 -12.67 10.69 -20.40
N TYR A 49 -13.62 11.39 -19.77
CA TYR A 49 -14.46 10.80 -18.73
C TYR A 49 -15.48 9.86 -19.37
N GLY A 50 -15.81 8.78 -18.69
CA GLY A 50 -16.80 7.80 -19.14
C GLY A 50 -16.39 6.36 -18.87
N ASN A 51 -17.24 5.46 -19.34
CA ASN A 51 -17.01 4.02 -19.26
C ASN A 51 -16.26 3.53 -20.49
N TYR A 52 -15.30 2.67 -20.25
CA TYR A 52 -14.52 1.98 -21.26
C TYR A 52 -14.77 0.48 -21.09
N ASP A 53 -15.80 0.01 -21.78
CA ASP A 53 -16.39 -1.31 -21.59
C ASP A 53 -16.84 -1.50 -20.12
N ASP A 54 -16.84 -2.72 -19.61
CA ASP A 54 -17.20 -3.09 -18.24
C ASP A 54 -16.04 -3.04 -17.24
N LYS A 55 -14.82 -2.71 -17.70
CA LYS A 55 -13.58 -2.87 -16.93
C LYS A 55 -12.97 -1.57 -16.42
N VAL A 56 -13.22 -0.45 -17.10
CA VAL A 56 -12.63 0.85 -16.74
C VAL A 56 -13.68 1.93 -16.77
N CYS A 57 -13.74 2.69 -15.70
CA CYS A 57 -14.53 3.91 -15.61
C CYS A 57 -13.64 5.08 -15.19
N VAL A 58 -13.69 6.17 -15.94
CA VAL A 58 -12.98 7.41 -15.65
C VAL A 58 -13.97 8.47 -15.23
N VAL A 59 -13.94 8.83 -13.94
CA VAL A 59 -14.87 9.80 -13.37
C VAL A 59 -14.17 11.03 -12.82
N ARG A 60 -14.84 12.17 -12.88
CA ARG A 60 -14.35 13.37 -12.22
C ARG A 60 -14.70 13.32 -10.73
N ARG A 61 -13.70 13.55 -9.87
CA ARG A 61 -13.87 13.49 -8.41
C ARG A 61 -15.06 14.31 -7.89
N ASN A 62 -15.32 15.47 -8.47
CA ASN A 62 -16.38 16.39 -8.01
C ASN A 62 -17.79 15.89 -8.33
N PHE A 63 -17.95 14.90 -9.21
CA PHE A 63 -19.25 14.31 -9.55
C PHE A 63 -19.64 13.14 -8.65
N LEU A 64 -18.73 12.67 -7.81
CA LEU A 64 -19.05 11.62 -6.84
C LEU A 64 -19.67 12.23 -5.59
N SER A 65 -20.88 11.83 -5.28
CA SER A 65 -21.49 12.11 -3.96
C SER A 65 -20.73 11.39 -2.86
N GLY A 66 -20.90 11.83 -1.61
CA GLY A 66 -20.29 11.15 -0.47
C GLY A 66 -20.71 9.67 -0.35
N ALA A 67 -21.95 9.34 -0.68
CA ALA A 67 -22.46 7.97 -0.65
C ALA A 67 -21.82 7.09 -1.72
N GLU A 68 -21.69 7.61 -2.95
CA GLU A 68 -21.01 6.90 -4.05
C GLU A 68 -19.53 6.69 -3.76
N ARG A 69 -18.85 7.72 -3.25
CA ARG A 69 -17.46 7.63 -2.84
C ARG A 69 -17.25 6.55 -1.78
N ARG A 70 -18.10 6.55 -0.74
CA ARG A 70 -18.09 5.50 0.29
C ARG A 70 -18.28 4.12 -0.32
N ARG A 71 -19.27 3.96 -1.21
CA ARG A 71 -19.55 2.69 -1.89
C ARG A 71 -18.34 2.21 -2.70
N ILE A 72 -17.74 3.09 -3.51
CA ILE A 72 -16.55 2.77 -4.30
C ILE A 72 -15.39 2.35 -3.40
N PHE A 73 -15.09 3.12 -2.37
CA PHE A 73 -13.98 2.83 -1.47
C PHE A 73 -14.15 1.53 -0.71
N LEU A 74 -15.38 1.19 -0.28
CA LEU A 74 -15.66 -0.05 0.42
C LEU A 74 -15.72 -1.27 -0.53
N LYS A 75 -15.93 -1.07 -1.83
CA LYS A 75 -15.93 -2.14 -2.85
C LYS A 75 -14.56 -2.39 -3.48
N ALA A 76 -13.68 -1.38 -3.51
CA ALA A 76 -12.39 -1.49 -4.15
C ALA A 76 -11.49 -2.53 -3.45
N ASP A 77 -10.87 -3.41 -4.21
CA ASP A 77 -9.85 -4.33 -3.69
C ASP A 77 -8.61 -3.58 -3.22
N GLN A 78 -8.24 -2.52 -3.93
CA GLN A 78 -7.11 -1.67 -3.58
C GLN A 78 -7.28 -0.26 -4.14
N ILE A 79 -6.86 0.74 -3.35
CA ILE A 79 -6.85 2.14 -3.75
C ILE A 79 -5.40 2.58 -3.90
N ILE A 80 -5.08 3.15 -5.06
CA ILE A 80 -3.72 3.61 -5.39
C ILE A 80 -3.74 5.13 -5.48
N CYS A 81 -2.73 5.77 -4.89
CA CYS A 81 -2.54 7.22 -4.95
C CYS A 81 -1.05 7.57 -5.07
N GLY A 82 -0.77 8.78 -5.56
CA GLY A 82 0.59 9.21 -5.86
C GLY A 82 1.34 9.89 -4.70
N ARG A 83 0.71 10.13 -3.54
CA ARG A 83 1.32 10.86 -2.41
C ARG A 83 1.01 10.20 -1.08
N ASN A 84 2.01 10.13 -0.19
CA ASN A 84 1.85 9.57 1.16
C ASN A 84 0.79 10.32 1.98
N ARG A 85 0.72 11.65 1.90
CA ARG A 85 -0.33 12.44 2.57
C ARG A 85 -1.73 12.02 2.12
N THR A 86 -1.95 11.87 0.81
CA THR A 86 -3.22 11.39 0.26
C THR A 86 -3.54 9.98 0.73
N ARG A 87 -2.54 9.09 0.81
CA ARG A 87 -2.70 7.75 1.37
C ARG A 87 -3.19 7.79 2.82
N ALA A 88 -2.56 8.61 3.66
CA ALA A 88 -2.96 8.74 5.06
C ALA A 88 -4.39 9.28 5.20
N GLU A 89 -4.76 10.30 4.42
CA GLU A 89 -6.10 10.87 4.39
C GLU A 89 -7.15 9.82 3.96
N LEU A 90 -6.86 9.06 2.90
CA LEU A 90 -7.75 8.00 2.40
C LEU A 90 -7.88 6.84 3.39
N ASN A 91 -6.79 6.42 4.02
CA ASN A 91 -6.83 5.38 5.05
C ASN A 91 -7.72 5.80 6.23
N ARG A 92 -7.58 7.04 6.71
CA ARG A 92 -8.42 7.57 7.78
C ARG A 92 -9.90 7.59 7.37
N GLU A 93 -10.20 8.05 6.16
CA GLU A 93 -11.57 8.09 5.62
C GLU A 93 -12.18 6.66 5.55
N ILE A 94 -11.43 5.68 5.04
CA ILE A 94 -11.90 4.30 4.90
C ILE A 94 -12.08 3.64 6.28
N ARG A 95 -11.16 3.88 7.21
CA ARG A 95 -11.32 3.40 8.60
C ARG A 95 -12.60 3.94 9.21
N GLY A 96 -12.91 5.23 9.04
CA GLY A 96 -14.18 5.83 9.48
C GLY A 96 -15.40 5.18 8.82
N TYR A 97 -15.33 4.83 7.52
CA TYR A 97 -16.42 4.09 6.86
C TYR A 97 -16.61 2.68 7.42
N LYS A 98 -15.56 2.08 7.98
CA LYS A 98 -15.59 0.78 8.67
C LYS A 98 -15.97 0.88 10.16
N GLY A 99 -16.17 2.09 10.68
CA GLY A 99 -16.50 2.33 12.08
C GLY A 99 -15.29 2.28 13.02
N ILE A 100 -14.07 2.37 12.49
CA ILE A 100 -12.85 2.48 13.30
C ILE A 100 -12.66 3.96 13.65
N ASP A 101 -12.31 4.23 14.90
CA ASP A 101 -12.06 5.60 15.35
C ASP A 101 -10.95 6.27 14.52
N ALA A 102 -11.17 7.52 14.16
CA ALA A 102 -10.19 8.29 13.38
C ALA A 102 -8.89 8.52 14.15
N ASP A 103 -8.97 8.55 15.47
CA ASP A 103 -7.85 8.77 16.38
C ASP A 103 -7.22 7.47 16.88
N GLU A 104 -7.68 6.30 16.40
CA GLU A 104 -7.07 5.01 16.75
C GLU A 104 -5.63 4.95 16.20
N PRO A 105 -4.61 5.00 17.05
CA PRO A 105 -3.22 5.08 16.64
C PRO A 105 -2.65 3.74 16.15
N LEU A 106 -3.34 2.64 16.42
CA LEU A 106 -2.88 1.31 16.08
C LEU A 106 -3.71 0.70 14.94
N PRO A 107 -3.16 -0.23 14.16
CA PRO A 107 -3.99 -1.07 13.32
C PRO A 107 -4.95 -1.89 14.18
N VAL A 108 -6.13 -2.20 13.66
CA VAL A 108 -7.05 -3.09 14.35
C VAL A 108 -6.88 -4.53 13.87
N GLU A 109 -7.37 -5.45 14.66
CA GLU A 109 -7.33 -6.90 14.34
C GLU A 109 -7.90 -7.17 12.94
N GLY A 110 -7.11 -7.84 12.10
CA GLY A 110 -7.48 -8.18 10.73
C GLY A 110 -7.24 -7.09 9.68
N GLU A 111 -6.69 -5.94 10.05
CA GLU A 111 -6.32 -4.92 9.05
C GLU A 111 -5.18 -5.39 8.16
N LYS A 112 -5.29 -5.06 6.88
CA LYS A 112 -4.24 -5.30 5.89
C LYS A 112 -3.17 -4.22 5.97
N LEU A 113 -1.93 -4.65 6.03
CA LEU A 113 -0.75 -3.80 6.07
C LEU A 113 0.19 -4.12 4.92
N ILE A 114 0.98 -3.14 4.56
CA ILE A 114 2.13 -3.31 3.67
C ILE A 114 3.39 -2.90 4.42
N CYS A 115 4.41 -3.75 4.39
CA CYS A 115 5.72 -3.41 4.91
C CYS A 115 6.35 -2.32 4.02
N THR A 116 6.92 -1.28 4.62
CA THR A 116 7.50 -0.16 3.89
C THR A 116 9.01 0.00 4.13
N LEU A 117 9.60 -0.90 4.90
CA LEU A 117 11.04 -0.95 5.17
C LEU A 117 11.56 -2.39 5.00
N ASN A 118 12.81 -2.53 4.55
CA ASN A 118 13.46 -3.84 4.49
C ASN A 118 14.00 -4.25 5.87
N ASP A 119 13.62 -5.42 6.31
CA ASP A 119 14.20 -6.10 7.46
C ASP A 119 14.67 -7.50 7.03
N TRP A 120 15.94 -7.58 6.66
CA TRP A 120 16.57 -8.82 6.19
C TRP A 120 16.85 -9.82 7.31
N GLU A 121 16.73 -9.42 8.58
CA GLU A 121 16.95 -10.28 9.74
C GLU A 121 15.65 -10.95 10.20
N LYS A 122 14.50 -10.52 9.67
CA LYS A 122 13.19 -11.07 10.03
C LYS A 122 12.69 -12.07 8.97
N PRO A 123 12.89 -13.38 9.15
CA PRO A 123 12.33 -14.39 8.27
C PRO A 123 10.82 -14.47 8.43
N LEU A 124 10.12 -14.69 7.31
CA LEU A 124 8.67 -14.88 7.25
C LEU A 124 8.27 -16.36 7.10
N ASP A 125 9.25 -17.22 6.92
CA ASP A 125 9.05 -18.66 6.77
C ASP A 125 10.14 -19.44 7.52
N LYS A 126 9.88 -20.71 7.79
CA LYS A 126 10.83 -21.60 8.49
C LYS A 126 12.09 -21.91 7.69
N SER A 127 12.03 -21.77 6.38
CA SER A 127 13.19 -22.03 5.51
C SER A 127 14.15 -20.85 5.43
N GLY A 128 13.74 -19.66 5.89
CA GLY A 128 14.54 -18.43 5.80
C GLY A 128 14.72 -17.90 4.39
N ASN A 129 13.87 -18.33 3.43
CA ASN A 129 13.95 -17.88 2.05
C ASN A 129 13.26 -16.54 1.83
N PHE A 130 12.26 -16.23 2.66
CA PHE A 130 11.50 -14.99 2.56
C PHE A 130 11.72 -14.17 3.83
N HIS A 131 11.97 -12.88 3.65
CA HIS A 131 12.20 -11.93 4.72
C HIS A 131 11.17 -10.80 4.67
N LEU A 132 11.04 -10.07 5.78
CA LEU A 132 10.15 -8.93 5.87
C LEU A 132 10.74 -7.73 5.13
N VAL A 133 10.42 -7.61 3.85
CA VAL A 133 10.95 -6.55 2.99
C VAL A 133 9.85 -5.61 2.49
N ASN A 134 10.25 -4.45 1.99
CA ASN A 134 9.35 -3.46 1.43
C ASN A 134 8.47 -4.07 0.32
N GLY A 135 7.17 -3.82 0.41
CA GLY A 135 6.18 -4.34 -0.52
C GLY A 135 5.48 -5.62 -0.06
N ILE A 136 5.94 -6.28 0.99
CA ILE A 136 5.24 -7.44 1.56
C ILE A 136 3.91 -7.00 2.17
N ILE A 137 2.85 -7.66 1.73
CA ILE A 137 1.48 -7.43 2.19
C ILE A 137 1.06 -8.57 3.12
N GLY A 138 0.35 -8.23 4.18
CA GLY A 138 -0.15 -9.21 5.14
C GLY A 138 -1.22 -8.64 6.06
N THR A 139 -1.62 -9.43 7.03
CA THR A 139 -2.67 -9.11 7.99
C THR A 139 -2.09 -8.98 9.39
N ALA A 140 -2.49 -7.92 10.10
CA ALA A 140 -2.13 -7.71 11.51
C ALA A 140 -3.08 -8.45 12.43
N THR A 141 -2.54 -9.11 13.43
CA THR A 141 -3.28 -9.75 14.52
C THR A 141 -2.52 -9.61 15.83
N GLN A 142 -3.21 -9.79 16.95
CA GLN A 142 -2.60 -9.75 18.29
C GLN A 142 -1.73 -8.49 18.50
N ILE A 143 -2.33 -7.32 18.22
CA ILE A 143 -1.66 -6.04 18.37
C ILE A 143 -1.50 -5.71 19.86
N GLN A 144 -0.31 -5.36 20.28
CA GLN A 144 0.00 -5.01 21.65
C GLN A 144 0.80 -3.71 21.68
N PRO A 145 0.28 -2.66 22.32
CA PRO A 145 1.10 -1.49 22.62
C PRO A 145 2.25 -1.87 23.54
N SER A 146 3.38 -1.22 23.39
CA SER A 146 4.54 -1.41 24.25
C SER A 146 4.87 -0.10 24.95
N MET A 147 5.97 0.55 24.61
CA MET A 147 6.39 1.80 25.24
C MET A 147 6.31 2.94 24.25
N ASP A 148 5.78 4.08 24.70
CA ASP A 148 5.70 5.31 23.94
C ASP A 148 5.09 5.12 22.53
N TYR A 149 5.93 5.23 21.51
CA TYR A 149 5.57 5.07 20.09
C TYR A 149 5.77 3.65 19.56
N LEU A 150 6.22 2.71 20.39
CA LEU A 150 6.49 1.33 19.98
C LEU A 150 5.27 0.43 20.27
N ALA A 151 4.93 -0.40 19.32
CA ALA A 151 3.98 -1.49 19.47
C ALA A 151 4.50 -2.76 18.80
N SER A 152 3.84 -3.87 19.02
CA SER A 152 4.14 -5.12 18.33
C SER A 152 2.88 -5.82 17.89
N MET A 153 2.98 -6.60 16.82
CA MET A 153 1.86 -7.37 16.28
C MET A 153 2.35 -8.71 15.75
N ASN A 154 1.43 -9.63 15.60
CA ASN A 154 1.64 -10.78 14.73
C ASN A 154 1.28 -10.37 13.31
N PHE A 155 2.25 -10.36 12.41
CA PHE A 155 2.08 -10.06 11.00
C PHE A 155 2.11 -11.36 10.20
N LYS A 156 1.01 -11.67 9.51
CA LYS A 156 0.90 -12.82 8.62
C LYS A 156 0.95 -12.33 7.18
N ALA A 157 2.07 -12.55 6.48
CA ALA A 157 2.16 -12.26 5.06
C ALA A 157 1.14 -13.08 4.26
N ASP A 158 0.59 -12.53 3.17
CA ASP A 158 -0.48 -13.19 2.40
C ASP A 158 -0.08 -14.55 1.82
N PHE A 159 1.20 -14.77 1.58
CA PHE A 159 1.76 -16.02 1.07
C PHE A 159 2.29 -16.95 2.18
N ALA A 160 2.40 -16.48 3.43
CA ALA A 160 2.98 -17.25 4.51
C ALA A 160 1.92 -18.10 5.23
N GLU A 161 2.33 -19.28 5.70
CA GLU A 161 1.46 -20.15 6.48
C GLU A 161 1.33 -19.66 7.93
N GLU A 162 2.40 -19.14 8.49
CA GLU A 162 2.49 -18.70 9.88
C GLU A 162 2.65 -17.17 9.99
N ALA A 163 2.25 -16.60 11.12
CA ALA A 163 2.49 -15.22 11.45
C ALA A 163 3.82 -15.07 12.21
N VAL A 164 4.49 -13.95 12.02
CA VAL A 164 5.69 -13.59 12.75
C VAL A 164 5.45 -12.40 13.67
N ARG A 165 6.04 -12.41 14.84
CA ARG A 165 5.97 -11.28 15.77
C ARG A 165 6.91 -10.18 15.32
N VAL A 166 6.38 -8.98 15.09
CA VAL A 166 7.16 -7.82 14.63
C VAL A 166 6.85 -6.58 15.47
N PRO A 167 7.87 -5.86 15.92
CA PRO A 167 7.72 -4.52 16.47
C PRO A 167 7.56 -3.51 15.36
N PHE A 168 6.85 -2.42 15.63
CA PHE A 168 6.64 -1.34 14.65
C PHE A 168 6.45 0.01 15.32
N ASP A 169 6.73 1.08 14.57
CA ASP A 169 6.47 2.47 14.97
C ASP A 169 4.98 2.81 14.75
N THR A 170 4.32 3.27 15.82
CA THR A 170 2.90 3.62 15.79
C THR A 170 2.64 4.95 15.10
N ALA A 171 3.60 5.88 15.10
CA ALA A 171 3.45 7.21 14.53
C ALA A 171 3.12 7.19 13.03
N ILE A 172 3.57 6.15 12.32
CA ILE A 172 3.29 6.02 10.89
C ILE A 172 1.80 5.87 10.57
N PHE A 173 1.01 5.34 11.50
CA PHE A 173 -0.43 5.17 11.31
C PHE A 173 -1.22 6.45 11.60
N THR A 174 -0.74 7.27 12.53
CA THR A 174 -1.39 8.52 12.92
C THR A 174 -0.97 9.69 12.03
N GLU A 175 0.31 9.84 11.76
CA GLU A 175 0.86 10.99 11.05
C GLU A 175 1.12 10.73 9.57
N GLY A 176 1.11 9.48 9.16
CA GLY A 176 1.31 9.06 7.77
C GLY A 176 2.72 9.26 7.24
N HIS A 177 3.65 9.65 8.09
CA HIS A 177 5.07 9.77 7.80
C HIS A 177 5.89 9.47 9.06
N TYR A 178 7.17 9.24 8.89
CA TYR A 178 8.06 9.00 10.01
C TYR A 178 8.24 10.25 10.87
N VAL A 179 7.97 10.12 12.15
CA VAL A 179 8.24 11.17 13.13
C VAL A 179 9.64 10.99 13.73
N HIS A 180 10.12 9.79 13.79
CA HIS A 180 11.34 9.41 14.51
C HIS A 180 12.45 8.89 13.59
N GLY A 181 12.82 9.59 12.55
CA GLY A 181 14.00 9.29 11.73
C GLY A 181 14.03 7.87 11.11
N TYR A 182 14.61 7.77 9.97
CA TYR A 182 14.70 6.52 9.22
C TYR A 182 15.53 5.45 9.94
N GLY A 183 14.92 4.33 10.24
CA GLY A 183 15.38 2.97 9.93
C GLY A 183 16.51 2.36 10.75
N ASP A 184 17.29 3.10 11.50
CA ASP A 184 18.39 2.52 12.30
C ASP A 184 18.25 2.75 13.80
N ARG A 185 17.04 2.98 14.27
CA ARG A 185 16.81 3.16 15.69
C ARG A 185 16.66 1.80 16.37
N ALA A 186 17.75 1.32 16.91
CA ALA A 186 17.72 0.22 17.86
C ALA A 186 17.11 0.75 19.17
N VAL A 187 15.93 0.26 19.53
CA VAL A 187 15.31 0.54 20.84
C VAL A 187 15.76 -0.53 21.81
N LYS A 188 16.42 -0.12 22.90
CA LYS A 188 16.78 -1.02 23.98
C LYS A 188 15.59 -1.15 24.94
N LEU A 189 14.99 -2.33 25.00
CA LEU A 189 13.92 -2.63 25.94
C LEU A 189 14.44 -2.72 27.39
N ALA A 190 13.53 -2.70 28.36
CA ALA A 190 13.87 -2.76 29.79
C ALA A 190 14.62 -4.05 30.18
N ASP A 191 14.44 -5.14 29.46
CA ASP A 191 15.13 -6.41 29.61
C ASP A 191 16.52 -6.46 28.94
N GLY A 192 16.93 -5.35 28.31
CA GLY A 192 18.19 -5.24 27.59
C GLY A 192 18.17 -5.71 26.14
N THR A 193 17.05 -6.24 25.65
CA THR A 193 16.88 -6.65 24.27
C THR A 193 16.91 -5.43 23.35
N ILE A 194 17.65 -5.51 22.25
CA ILE A 194 17.67 -4.48 21.19
C ILE A 194 16.66 -4.90 20.13
N VAL A 195 15.70 -4.02 19.86
CA VAL A 195 14.66 -4.22 18.86
C VAL A 195 14.82 -3.16 17.78
N HIS A 196 14.83 -3.60 16.53
CA HIS A 196 14.79 -2.72 15.37
C HIS A 196 13.33 -2.41 15.01
N GLU A 197 13.04 -1.15 14.77
CA GLU A 197 11.70 -0.71 14.38
C GLU A 197 11.38 -1.12 12.94
N ASN A 198 10.27 -1.80 12.77
CA ASN A 198 9.73 -2.09 11.46
C ASN A 198 8.66 -1.07 11.08
N ASN A 199 8.58 -0.80 9.82
CA ASN A 199 7.68 0.19 9.26
C ASN A 199 6.61 -0.44 8.39
N PHE A 200 5.37 -0.09 8.69
CA PHE A 200 4.21 -0.54 7.97
C PHE A 200 3.33 0.64 7.53
N ALA A 201 2.53 0.41 6.52
CA ALA A 201 1.43 1.29 6.15
C ALA A 201 0.15 0.47 6.06
N LEU A 202 -0.97 1.08 6.41
CA LEU A 202 -2.28 0.50 6.21
C LEU A 202 -2.53 0.29 4.72
N LEU A 203 -2.98 -0.90 4.36
CA LEU A 203 -3.41 -1.27 3.03
C LEU A 203 -4.86 -1.74 3.11
N HIS A 204 -5.79 -0.91 2.64
CA HIS A 204 -7.18 -1.31 2.56
C HIS A 204 -7.41 -2.11 1.28
N LYS A 205 -7.30 -3.44 1.41
CA LYS A 205 -7.67 -4.38 0.38
C LYS A 205 -9.07 -4.90 0.68
N LEU A 206 -10.02 -4.54 -0.15
CA LEU A 206 -11.38 -5.05 -0.06
C LEU A 206 -11.57 -6.16 -1.08
N LYS A 207 -12.21 -7.24 -0.68
CA LYS A 207 -12.69 -8.23 -1.64
C LYS A 207 -13.84 -7.61 -2.42
N SER A 208 -13.71 -7.50 -3.72
CA SER A 208 -14.85 -7.20 -4.59
C SER A 208 -15.83 -8.38 -4.53
N VAL A 209 -17.07 -8.10 -4.21
CA VAL A 209 -18.13 -9.12 -4.12
C VAL A 209 -19.20 -8.89 -5.19
N SER A 210 -19.08 -7.88 -6.05
CA SER A 210 -20.11 -7.58 -7.04
C SER A 210 -19.55 -7.54 -8.44
N GLU A 211 -20.26 -8.19 -9.35
CA GLU A 211 -20.08 -8.13 -10.78
C GLU A 211 -20.65 -6.84 -11.40
N GLU A 212 -21.24 -5.96 -10.62
CA GLU A 212 -21.80 -4.71 -11.09
C GLU A 212 -20.72 -3.66 -11.36
N PRO A 213 -20.74 -2.98 -12.50
CA PRO A 213 -19.82 -1.88 -12.79
C PRO A 213 -19.97 -0.77 -11.76
N ILE A 214 -18.84 -0.17 -11.37
CA ILE A 214 -18.74 0.88 -10.35
C ILE A 214 -18.94 2.27 -11.01
N CYS A 215 -19.79 2.40 -11.99
CA CYS A 215 -20.07 3.69 -12.62
C CYS A 215 -21.47 4.21 -12.32
#